data_371224b4ef1ac035ef8a7a73b88277cf
#
_entry.id   371224b4ef1ac035ef8a7a73b88277cf
#
_cell.length_a   1.000
_cell.length_b   1.000
_cell.length_c   1.000
_cell.angle_alpha   90.00
_cell.angle_beta   90.00
_cell.angle_gamma   90.00
#
_symmetry.space_group_name_H-M   'P 1'
#
loop_
_entity.id
_entity.type
_entity.pdbx_description
1 polymer ?
#
loop_
_entity_poly.entity_id
_entity_poly.type
_entity_poly.pdbx_seq_one_letter_code
_entity_poly.pdbx_strand_id
1 'polypeptide(L)'
;MDSTLLPPDDFLKLISKHLPDMLWAKDLEGRYLYANDAICNNLLMANPKEVIGKNDVFFAQREREKHPENKQWHTFGELCFNSDTVVLKEMKPMIFEEYGNIKGELVYLEVNKAPLHDVNGKLIGTIGSGRDITSQVLLEKKNEKLAFYDQLTLLPNRQKILLDISLKNPTACVIFNVDEFKVINDFFGMESGDKILQDISKWFLRLDFETYRIDGDEFAILYYEDIPIENIKHNIENLLSLFEEELFHIEDETIHIQLSAGIAKVKDKLLTKADIAINYAREQKIKVSVYEENANIEEKYKHNIAIATSIREALLDNRIICHYQPIIDIETGKIAKYETLVRMIDKNNKIIPPLDLLKIAKKTKLYSHITKEVVHQSCNMFKNKKESFSVNISIDDIKDANTVQEIINTIIKTNTASRIVFEILESEGIENYDEVANFIIQVKSLGAKIAIDDFGTGYSNFEHILRLNSHP
;
A
#
# COMPACT_ATOMS: atom_id res chain seq x y z
N MET A 1 56.57 39.65 9.19
CA MET A 1 55.65 38.60 8.77
C MET A 1 56.19 38.04 7.47
N ASP A 2 57.09 37.05 7.58
CA ASP A 2 57.61 36.33 6.39
C ASP A 2 56.50 35.49 5.80
N SER A 3 55.92 35.91 4.71
CA SER A 3 55.06 35.11 3.87
C SER A 3 55.98 34.15 3.09
N THR A 4 56.16 32.95 3.57
CA THR A 4 56.68 31.83 2.79
C THR A 4 55.69 31.46 1.69
N LEU A 5 55.62 32.29 0.64
CA LEU A 5 55.01 31.96 -0.62
C LEU A 5 55.85 30.84 -1.25
N LEU A 6 55.34 29.61 -1.24
CA LEU A 6 55.91 28.50 -1.97
C LEU A 6 56.05 28.88 -3.45
N PRO A 7 57.12 28.47 -4.12
CA PRO A 7 57.21 28.61 -5.58
C PRO A 7 55.95 28.00 -6.27
N PRO A 8 55.46 28.60 -7.36
CA PRO A 8 54.21 28.12 -8.02
C PRO A 8 54.27 26.61 -8.34
N ASP A 9 55.38 26.07 -8.73
CA ASP A 9 55.52 24.64 -9.05
C ASP A 9 55.42 23.73 -7.82
N ASP A 10 55.91 24.17 -6.68
CA ASP A 10 55.81 23.43 -5.42
C ASP A 10 54.39 23.52 -4.85
N PHE A 11 53.70 24.67 -5.06
CA PHE A 11 52.33 24.86 -4.67
C PHE A 11 51.36 23.97 -5.49
N LEU A 12 51.57 23.87 -6.80
CA LEU A 12 50.78 22.99 -7.67
C LEU A 12 50.99 21.51 -7.29
N LYS A 13 52.20 21.10 -7.01
CA LYS A 13 52.51 19.73 -6.51
C LYS A 13 51.81 19.46 -5.19
N LEU A 14 51.83 20.41 -4.27
CA LEU A 14 51.16 20.26 -2.96
C LEU A 14 49.66 20.15 -3.10
N ILE A 15 49.03 21.00 -3.92
CA ILE A 15 47.59 20.90 -4.21
C ILE A 15 47.24 19.55 -4.79
N SER A 16 47.91 19.14 -5.85
CA SER A 16 47.58 17.89 -6.56
C SER A 16 47.80 16.65 -5.66
N LYS A 17 48.74 16.72 -4.71
CA LYS A 17 48.97 15.65 -3.74
C LYS A 17 47.85 15.51 -2.71
N HIS A 18 47.22 16.62 -2.32
CA HIS A 18 46.16 16.63 -1.29
C HIS A 18 44.75 16.64 -1.84
N LEU A 19 44.55 16.74 -3.16
CA LEU A 19 43.26 16.61 -3.77
C LEU A 19 42.75 15.17 -3.63
N PRO A 20 41.51 14.97 -3.18
CA PRO A 20 40.88 13.65 -3.08
C PRO A 20 40.54 13.05 -4.45
N ASP A 21 40.30 13.91 -5.46
CA ASP A 21 40.02 13.48 -6.82
C ASP A 21 41.28 12.95 -7.51
N MET A 22 41.16 11.91 -8.30
CA MET A 22 42.23 11.36 -9.11
C MET A 22 42.61 12.35 -10.20
N LEU A 23 43.92 12.63 -10.40
CA LEU A 23 44.43 13.49 -11.44
C LEU A 23 45.53 12.80 -12.20
N TRP A 24 45.53 12.90 -13.53
CA TRP A 24 46.55 12.32 -14.39
C TRP A 24 46.73 13.08 -15.70
N ALA A 25 47.90 12.85 -16.29
CA ALA A 25 48.16 13.16 -17.69
C ALA A 25 48.81 11.95 -18.33
N LYS A 26 48.50 11.67 -19.60
CA LYS A 26 49.02 10.55 -20.38
C LYS A 26 49.52 11.03 -21.74
N ASP A 27 50.48 10.31 -22.32
CA ASP A 27 50.93 10.52 -23.69
C ASP A 27 49.94 9.96 -24.74
N LEU A 28 50.25 10.09 -26.02
CA LEU A 28 49.39 9.61 -27.14
C LEU A 28 49.25 8.08 -27.15
N GLU A 29 50.14 7.34 -26.53
CA GLU A 29 50.12 5.88 -26.36
C GLU A 29 49.43 5.46 -25.04
N GLY A 30 48.84 6.42 -24.31
CA GLY A 30 48.13 6.17 -23.06
C GLY A 30 49.03 5.88 -21.85
N ARG A 31 50.35 6.19 -21.93
CA ARG A 31 51.29 6.03 -20.81
C ARG A 31 51.25 7.27 -19.92
N TYR A 32 51.24 7.06 -18.64
CA TYR A 32 51.22 8.15 -17.65
C TYR A 32 52.45 9.05 -17.75
N LEU A 33 52.23 10.34 -17.92
CA LEU A 33 53.16 11.42 -17.77
C LEU A 33 53.11 12.02 -16.36
N TYR A 34 51.93 11.96 -15.76
CA TYR A 34 51.68 12.43 -14.41
C TYR A 34 50.55 11.62 -13.76
N ALA A 35 50.62 11.40 -12.46
CA ALA A 35 49.57 10.81 -11.63
C ALA A 35 49.74 11.33 -10.21
N ASN A 36 48.63 11.79 -9.59
CA ASN A 36 48.64 12.18 -8.16
C ASN A 36 48.50 10.96 -7.24
N ASP A 37 48.65 11.19 -5.95
CA ASP A 37 48.55 10.12 -4.94
C ASP A 37 47.18 9.45 -4.95
N ALA A 38 46.08 10.19 -5.24
CA ALA A 38 44.74 9.66 -5.26
C ALA A 38 44.54 8.57 -6.33
N ILE A 39 44.94 8.79 -7.59
CA ILE A 39 44.84 7.76 -8.63
C ILE A 39 45.77 6.59 -8.35
N CYS A 40 46.99 6.85 -7.85
CA CYS A 40 47.93 5.81 -7.53
C CYS A 40 47.42 4.84 -6.46
N ASN A 41 46.78 5.37 -5.41
CA ASN A 41 46.28 4.58 -4.29
C ASN A 41 44.93 3.93 -4.57
N ASN A 42 44.02 4.66 -5.23
CA ASN A 42 42.63 4.25 -5.36
C ASN A 42 42.34 3.42 -6.62
N LEU A 43 43.11 3.66 -7.71
CA LEU A 43 42.88 2.97 -8.98
C LEU A 43 44.04 2.05 -9.37
N LEU A 44 45.28 2.54 -9.33
CA LEU A 44 46.44 1.82 -9.91
C LEU A 44 47.17 0.88 -8.92
N MET A 45 46.91 0.98 -7.62
CA MET A 45 47.60 0.25 -6.53
C MET A 45 49.11 0.30 -6.70
N ALA A 46 49.66 1.48 -6.99
CA ALA A 46 51.04 1.67 -7.34
C ALA A 46 51.66 2.91 -6.65
N ASN A 47 52.98 2.91 -6.49
CA ASN A 47 53.68 4.11 -6.07
C ASN A 47 53.73 5.11 -7.24
N PRO A 48 53.58 6.43 -7.02
CA PRO A 48 53.64 7.44 -8.09
C PRO A 48 54.90 7.34 -8.98
N LYS A 49 56.05 6.95 -8.42
CA LYS A 49 57.28 6.75 -9.19
C LYS A 49 57.24 5.57 -10.15
N GLU A 50 56.39 4.57 -9.88
CA GLU A 50 56.25 3.37 -10.72
C GLU A 50 55.27 3.58 -11.86
N VAL A 51 54.43 4.61 -11.77
CA VAL A 51 53.31 4.83 -12.69
C VAL A 51 53.80 5.44 -14.01
N ILE A 52 54.77 6.31 -13.96
CA ILE A 52 55.28 7.04 -15.13
C ILE A 52 55.76 6.08 -16.23
N GLY A 53 55.31 6.29 -17.46
CA GLY A 53 55.68 5.50 -18.66
C GLY A 53 54.92 4.17 -18.79
N LYS A 54 53.99 3.85 -17.89
CA LYS A 54 53.11 2.67 -17.96
C LYS A 54 51.68 3.11 -18.24
N ASN A 55 50.83 2.20 -18.69
CA ASN A 55 49.43 2.48 -18.99
C ASN A 55 48.46 1.73 -18.02
N ASP A 56 47.18 2.03 -18.09
CA ASP A 56 46.15 1.43 -17.23
C ASP A 56 46.07 -0.09 -17.36
N VAL A 57 46.23 -0.59 -18.59
CA VAL A 57 46.14 -2.03 -18.89
C VAL A 57 47.27 -2.79 -18.14
N PHE A 58 48.48 -2.21 -18.09
CA PHE A 58 49.59 -2.80 -17.32
C PHE A 58 49.24 -2.97 -15.84
N PHE A 59 48.63 -1.97 -15.20
CA PHE A 59 48.26 -2.05 -13.79
C PHE A 59 47.10 -3.02 -13.57
N ALA A 60 46.08 -2.99 -14.41
CA ALA A 60 44.98 -3.92 -14.32
C ALA A 60 45.45 -5.38 -14.49
N GLN A 61 46.31 -5.65 -15.44
CA GLN A 61 46.84 -6.98 -15.67
C GLN A 61 47.72 -7.44 -14.48
N ARG A 62 48.59 -6.57 -13.99
CA ARG A 62 49.44 -6.85 -12.80
C ARG A 62 48.58 -7.23 -11.59
N GLU A 63 47.49 -6.52 -11.33
CA GLU A 63 46.62 -6.80 -10.20
C GLU A 63 45.83 -8.10 -10.40
N ARG A 64 45.38 -8.39 -11.64
CA ARG A 64 44.75 -9.68 -11.98
C ARG A 64 45.71 -10.87 -11.83
N GLU A 65 47.00 -10.71 -12.16
CA GLU A 65 48.01 -11.75 -12.02
C GLU A 65 48.28 -12.09 -10.56
N LYS A 66 48.15 -11.12 -9.64
CA LYS A 66 48.27 -11.36 -8.19
C LYS A 66 47.06 -12.09 -7.61
N HIS A 67 45.93 -12.09 -8.30
CA HIS A 67 44.65 -12.67 -7.88
C HIS A 67 44.06 -13.57 -8.96
N PRO A 68 44.75 -14.67 -9.33
CA PRO A 68 44.33 -15.53 -10.44
C PRO A 68 42.99 -16.25 -10.16
N GLU A 69 42.58 -16.35 -8.89
CA GLU A 69 41.30 -16.88 -8.45
C GLU A 69 40.12 -15.99 -8.81
N ASN A 70 40.36 -14.68 -9.05
CA ASN A 70 39.30 -13.72 -9.38
C ASN A 70 39.66 -12.90 -10.64
N LYS A 71 39.23 -13.35 -11.81
CA LYS A 71 39.44 -12.65 -13.08
C LYS A 71 38.81 -11.25 -13.12
N GLN A 72 37.86 -10.97 -12.24
CA GLN A 72 37.19 -9.68 -12.11
C GLN A 72 37.80 -8.79 -11.02
N TRP A 73 39.00 -9.13 -10.55
CA TRP A 73 39.68 -8.38 -9.48
C TRP A 73 39.92 -6.90 -9.84
N HIS A 74 40.30 -6.63 -11.09
CA HIS A 74 40.50 -5.27 -11.57
C HIS A 74 40.15 -5.18 -13.07
N THR A 75 39.16 -4.35 -13.43
CA THR A 75 38.63 -4.27 -14.78
C THR A 75 38.70 -2.88 -15.43
N PHE A 76 39.27 -1.87 -14.74
CA PHE A 76 39.31 -0.51 -15.27
C PHE A 76 40.35 -0.30 -16.40
N GLY A 77 41.33 -1.16 -16.55
CA GLY A 77 42.45 -0.94 -17.49
C GLY A 77 41.99 -0.73 -18.93
N GLU A 78 41.19 -1.60 -19.42
CA GLU A 78 40.65 -1.55 -20.81
C GLU A 78 39.64 -0.41 -20.97
N LEU A 79 38.79 -0.12 -19.96
CA LEU A 79 37.82 0.97 -19.98
C LEU A 79 38.50 2.34 -20.08
N CYS A 80 39.52 2.60 -19.25
CA CYS A 80 40.26 3.84 -19.27
C CYS A 80 40.97 4.08 -20.61
N PHE A 81 41.53 3.04 -21.21
CA PHE A 81 42.18 3.12 -22.53
C PHE A 81 41.18 3.47 -23.64
N ASN A 82 39.99 2.88 -23.63
CA ASN A 82 38.95 3.14 -24.65
C ASN A 82 38.48 4.60 -24.57
N SER A 83 38.23 5.16 -23.40
CA SER A 83 37.77 6.54 -23.24
C SER A 83 38.86 7.56 -23.60
N ASP A 84 40.15 7.29 -23.33
CA ASP A 84 41.27 8.11 -23.80
C ASP A 84 41.29 8.15 -25.33
N THR A 85 41.11 7.02 -26.02
CA THR A 85 41.05 6.94 -27.48
C THR A 85 39.89 7.77 -28.06
N VAL A 86 38.73 7.77 -27.43
CA VAL A 86 37.58 8.58 -27.84
C VAL A 86 37.89 10.06 -27.75
N VAL A 87 38.47 10.53 -26.64
CA VAL A 87 38.88 11.95 -26.47
C VAL A 87 39.88 12.40 -27.50
N LEU A 88 40.92 11.58 -27.80
CA LEU A 88 41.90 11.87 -28.84
C LEU A 88 41.31 11.94 -30.25
N LYS A 89 40.29 11.16 -30.53
CA LYS A 89 39.55 11.18 -31.81
C LYS A 89 38.66 12.42 -31.92
N GLU A 90 37.91 12.72 -30.91
CA GLU A 90 36.92 13.82 -30.88
C GLU A 90 37.58 15.18 -30.68
N MET A 91 38.83 15.23 -30.18
CA MET A 91 39.61 16.44 -29.93
C MET A 91 38.88 17.49 -29.07
N LYS A 92 38.08 17.08 -28.09
CA LYS A 92 37.33 17.95 -27.21
C LYS A 92 37.25 17.36 -25.78
N PRO A 93 37.03 18.19 -24.74
CA PRO A 93 36.76 17.70 -23.40
C PRO A 93 35.48 16.87 -23.36
N MET A 94 35.50 15.77 -22.61
CA MET A 94 34.38 14.83 -22.48
C MET A 94 34.30 14.34 -21.03
N ILE A 95 33.07 14.02 -20.63
CA ILE A 95 32.75 13.40 -19.33
C ILE A 95 32.29 11.96 -19.59
N PHE A 96 32.82 11.03 -18.83
CA PHE A 96 32.45 9.62 -18.88
C PHE A 96 32.05 9.14 -17.50
N GLU A 97 31.02 8.31 -17.45
CA GLU A 97 30.74 7.46 -16.28
C GLU A 97 31.37 6.09 -16.55
N GLU A 98 32.43 5.78 -15.86
CA GLU A 98 33.13 4.50 -15.98
C GLU A 98 32.81 3.64 -14.76
N TYR A 99 32.52 2.35 -14.96
CA TYR A 99 32.32 1.42 -13.86
C TYR A 99 33.07 0.12 -14.08
N GLY A 100 33.59 -0.42 -13.02
CA GLY A 100 34.37 -1.65 -13.06
C GLY A 100 34.77 -2.09 -11.65
N ASN A 101 35.53 -3.17 -11.57
CA ASN A 101 35.97 -3.66 -10.28
C ASN A 101 37.39 -3.14 -9.97
N ILE A 102 37.57 -2.73 -8.71
CA ILE A 102 38.82 -2.43 -8.09
C ILE A 102 38.93 -3.29 -6.82
N LYS A 103 39.95 -4.16 -6.72
CA LYS A 103 40.09 -5.15 -5.63
C LYS A 103 38.88 -6.08 -5.47
N GLY A 104 38.21 -6.37 -6.57
CA GLY A 104 37.00 -7.21 -6.59
C GLY A 104 35.70 -6.50 -6.22
N GLU A 105 35.74 -5.23 -5.83
CA GLU A 105 34.57 -4.41 -5.50
C GLU A 105 34.18 -3.52 -6.69
N LEU A 106 32.87 -3.43 -6.95
CA LEU A 106 32.33 -2.60 -8.02
C LEU A 106 32.41 -1.12 -7.64
N VAL A 107 33.10 -0.34 -8.47
CA VAL A 107 33.31 1.10 -8.30
C VAL A 107 32.75 1.86 -9.51
N TYR A 108 32.13 2.99 -9.27
CA TYR A 108 31.66 3.94 -10.27
C TYR A 108 32.50 5.21 -10.21
N LEU A 109 33.07 5.62 -11.36
CA LEU A 109 33.89 6.82 -11.49
C LEU A 109 33.24 7.80 -12.48
N GLU A 110 33.10 9.05 -12.07
CA GLU A 110 32.88 10.16 -12.99
C GLU A 110 34.25 10.66 -13.46
N VAL A 111 34.51 10.59 -14.74
CA VAL A 111 35.81 10.87 -15.34
C VAL A 111 35.72 11.99 -16.36
N ASN A 112 36.41 13.09 -16.09
CA ASN A 112 36.56 14.20 -17.02
C ASN A 112 37.91 14.04 -17.75
N LYS A 113 37.88 14.01 -19.08
CA LYS A 113 39.07 13.88 -19.93
C LYS A 113 39.12 14.96 -21.00
N ALA A 114 40.32 15.46 -21.29
CA ALA A 114 40.53 16.47 -22.33
C ALA A 114 41.84 16.18 -23.11
N PRO A 115 41.93 16.63 -24.39
CA PRO A 115 43.18 16.62 -25.10
C PRO A 115 44.23 17.50 -24.40
N LEU A 116 45.45 17.00 -24.26
CA LEU A 116 46.57 17.71 -23.69
C LEU A 116 47.48 18.23 -24.78
N HIS A 117 47.77 19.55 -24.76
CA HIS A 117 48.64 20.21 -25.69
C HIS A 117 49.86 20.76 -24.97
N ASP A 118 51.00 20.82 -25.65
CA ASP A 118 52.21 21.50 -25.17
C ASP A 118 52.10 23.02 -25.30
N VAL A 119 53.08 23.73 -24.86
CA VAL A 119 53.15 25.20 -24.90
C VAL A 119 53.11 25.79 -26.32
N ASN A 120 53.38 25.00 -27.34
CA ASN A 120 53.32 25.36 -28.77
C ASN A 120 52.02 24.96 -29.43
N GLY A 121 51.04 24.41 -28.69
CA GLY A 121 49.77 23.96 -29.18
C GLY A 121 49.79 22.58 -29.84
N LYS A 122 50.86 21.83 -29.76
CA LYS A 122 50.96 20.47 -30.30
C LYS A 122 50.29 19.48 -29.36
N LEU A 123 49.45 18.61 -29.88
CA LEU A 123 48.83 17.52 -29.12
C LEU A 123 49.90 16.57 -28.58
N ILE A 124 49.96 16.35 -27.29
CA ILE A 124 50.91 15.46 -26.62
C ILE A 124 50.26 14.30 -25.86
N GLY A 125 48.90 14.31 -25.71
CA GLY A 125 48.21 13.23 -25.05
C GLY A 125 46.85 13.62 -24.49
N THR A 126 46.50 13.09 -23.35
CA THR A 126 45.23 13.38 -22.60
C THR A 126 45.56 13.84 -21.17
N ILE A 127 44.69 14.69 -20.63
CA ILE A 127 44.65 15.04 -19.19
C ILE A 127 43.27 14.69 -18.67
N GLY A 128 43.18 14.22 -17.42
CA GLY A 128 41.91 13.89 -16.82
C GLY A 128 41.86 14.01 -15.31
N SER A 129 40.66 14.07 -14.82
CA SER A 129 40.33 13.91 -13.41
C SER A 129 39.25 12.86 -13.24
N GLY A 130 39.30 12.13 -12.13
CA GLY A 130 38.28 11.12 -11.79
C GLY A 130 37.83 11.26 -10.34
N ARG A 131 36.54 11.14 -10.14
CA ARG A 131 35.93 11.15 -8.82
C ARG A 131 35.21 9.84 -8.59
N ASP A 132 35.39 9.23 -7.42
CA ASP A 132 34.59 8.09 -6.99
C ASP A 132 33.19 8.55 -6.62
N ILE A 133 32.21 8.09 -7.39
CA ILE A 133 30.77 8.37 -7.19
C ILE A 133 30.01 7.13 -6.74
N THR A 134 30.70 6.06 -6.34
CA THR A 134 30.11 4.76 -5.97
C THR A 134 29.02 4.91 -4.92
N SER A 135 29.33 5.63 -3.83
CA SER A 135 28.35 5.85 -2.75
C SER A 135 27.13 6.62 -3.23
N GLN A 136 27.32 7.62 -4.11
CA GLN A 136 26.22 8.39 -4.68
C GLN A 136 25.32 7.51 -5.56
N VAL A 137 25.90 6.76 -6.51
CA VAL A 137 25.15 5.88 -7.41
C VAL A 137 24.41 4.79 -6.65
N LEU A 138 25.05 4.17 -5.64
CA LEU A 138 24.40 3.16 -4.81
C LEU A 138 23.25 3.74 -3.99
N LEU A 139 23.40 4.97 -3.46
CA LEU A 139 22.34 5.66 -2.75
C LEU A 139 21.17 6.01 -3.68
N GLU A 140 21.44 6.50 -4.89
CA GLU A 140 20.42 6.80 -5.91
C GLU A 140 19.63 5.53 -6.29
N LYS A 141 20.33 4.42 -6.56
CA LYS A 141 19.68 3.12 -6.84
C LYS A 141 18.86 2.61 -5.65
N LYS A 142 19.35 2.81 -4.43
CA LYS A 142 18.60 2.45 -3.22
C LYS A 142 17.35 3.31 -3.07
N ASN A 143 17.48 4.63 -3.28
CA ASN A 143 16.35 5.56 -3.22
C ASN A 143 15.31 5.25 -4.30
N GLU A 144 15.74 4.92 -5.52
CA GLU A 144 14.85 4.48 -6.60
C GLU A 144 14.07 3.21 -6.21
N LYS A 145 14.76 2.21 -5.66
CA LYS A 145 14.10 1.00 -5.15
C LYS A 145 13.10 1.32 -4.04
N LEU A 146 13.46 2.18 -3.09
CA LEU A 146 12.56 2.58 -2.00
C LEU A 146 11.35 3.39 -2.52
N ALA A 147 11.55 4.23 -3.53
CA ALA A 147 10.49 5.05 -4.09
C ALA A 147 9.49 4.26 -4.95
N PHE A 148 9.96 3.25 -5.70
CA PHE A 148 9.18 2.61 -6.75
C PHE A 148 8.86 1.13 -6.52
N TYR A 149 9.39 0.51 -5.45
CA TYR A 149 9.15 -0.91 -5.16
C TYR A 149 8.61 -1.11 -3.74
N ASP A 150 7.71 -2.07 -3.60
CA ASP A 150 7.20 -2.52 -2.32
C ASP A 150 8.27 -3.32 -1.57
N GLN A 151 8.50 -3.02 -0.30
CA GLN A 151 9.60 -3.60 0.47
C GLN A 151 9.35 -5.05 0.88
N LEU A 152 8.08 -5.48 0.96
CA LEU A 152 7.72 -6.83 1.36
C LEU A 152 7.81 -7.80 0.17
N THR A 153 7.22 -7.41 -0.96
CA THR A 153 7.05 -8.29 -2.13
C THR A 153 8.07 -8.04 -3.24
N LEU A 154 8.79 -6.93 -3.17
CA LEU A 154 9.73 -6.44 -4.20
C LEU A 154 9.07 -6.17 -5.57
N LEU A 155 7.76 -6.20 -5.67
CA LEU A 155 7.03 -5.76 -6.85
C LEU A 155 7.06 -4.23 -6.96
N PRO A 156 6.93 -3.67 -8.18
CA PRO A 156 6.67 -2.25 -8.36
C PRO A 156 5.45 -1.82 -7.53
N ASN A 157 5.57 -0.64 -6.90
CA ASN A 157 4.56 -0.13 -5.99
C ASN A 157 3.55 0.83 -6.68
N ARG A 158 2.65 1.44 -5.89
CA ARG A 158 1.66 2.42 -6.36
C ARG A 158 2.27 3.62 -7.09
N GLN A 159 3.43 4.09 -6.66
CA GLN A 159 4.13 5.22 -7.32
C GLN A 159 4.57 4.82 -8.73
N LYS A 160 5.10 3.60 -8.84
CA LYS A 160 5.58 3.07 -10.13
C LYS A 160 4.46 2.87 -11.12
N ILE A 161 3.31 2.28 -10.72
CA ILE A 161 2.18 2.10 -11.64
C ILE A 161 1.63 3.45 -12.14
N LEU A 162 1.56 4.48 -11.27
CA LEU A 162 1.13 5.83 -11.68
C LEU A 162 2.08 6.45 -12.69
N LEU A 163 3.39 6.29 -12.48
CA LEU A 163 4.41 6.74 -13.42
C LEU A 163 4.28 6.02 -14.76
N ASP A 164 4.14 4.69 -14.74
CA ASP A 164 4.03 3.87 -15.95
C ASP A 164 2.73 4.16 -16.73
N ILE A 165 1.61 4.38 -16.03
CA ILE A 165 0.37 4.85 -16.68
C ILE A 165 0.61 6.17 -17.43
N SER A 166 1.33 7.11 -16.80
CA SER A 166 1.57 8.43 -17.41
C SER A 166 2.55 8.40 -18.59
N LEU A 167 3.54 7.50 -18.56
CA LEU A 167 4.60 7.44 -19.58
C LEU A 167 4.31 6.45 -20.71
N LYS A 168 3.72 5.29 -20.38
CA LYS A 168 3.55 4.18 -21.32
C LYS A 168 2.14 4.10 -21.93
N ASN A 169 1.17 4.89 -21.43
CA ASN A 169 -0.21 4.95 -21.93
C ASN A 169 -0.87 3.58 -22.08
N PRO A 170 -1.04 2.79 -21.01
CA PRO A 170 -1.71 1.50 -21.06
C PRO A 170 -3.16 1.64 -21.52
N THR A 171 -3.70 0.61 -22.15
CA THR A 171 -5.07 0.57 -22.66
C THR A 171 -6.08 0.11 -21.62
N ALA A 172 -5.64 -0.75 -20.66
CA ALA A 172 -6.49 -1.22 -19.56
C ALA A 172 -5.65 -1.46 -18.29
N CYS A 173 -6.35 -1.45 -17.15
CA CYS A 173 -5.82 -1.79 -15.83
C CYS A 173 -6.74 -2.79 -15.17
N VAL A 174 -6.16 -3.78 -14.51
CA VAL A 174 -6.87 -4.74 -13.67
C VAL A 174 -6.30 -4.66 -12.27
N ILE A 175 -7.16 -4.50 -11.28
CA ILE A 175 -6.80 -4.56 -9.87
C ILE A 175 -7.34 -5.88 -9.30
N PHE A 176 -6.51 -6.57 -8.55
CA PHE A 176 -6.85 -7.77 -7.78
C PHE A 176 -6.81 -7.45 -6.30
N ASN A 177 -7.74 -8.01 -5.54
CA ASN A 177 -7.72 -7.95 -4.08
C ASN A 177 -7.77 -9.37 -3.52
N VAL A 178 -7.03 -9.61 -2.45
CA VAL A 178 -7.06 -10.89 -1.72
C VAL A 178 -8.31 -10.92 -0.84
N ASP A 179 -9.24 -11.82 -1.15
CA ASP A 179 -10.49 -11.91 -0.41
C ASP A 179 -10.23 -12.38 1.03
N GLU A 180 -10.91 -11.73 1.98
CA GLU A 180 -10.83 -12.01 3.42
C GLU A 180 -9.41 -11.99 4.03
N PHE A 181 -8.46 -11.25 3.41
CA PHE A 181 -7.07 -11.17 3.88
C PHE A 181 -6.95 -10.73 5.36
N LYS A 182 -7.86 -9.87 5.82
CA LYS A 182 -7.93 -9.49 7.22
C LYS A 182 -8.19 -10.69 8.14
N VAL A 183 -9.07 -11.62 7.74
CA VAL A 183 -9.36 -12.85 8.50
C VAL A 183 -8.11 -13.72 8.62
N ILE A 184 -7.33 -13.82 7.53
CA ILE A 184 -6.05 -14.53 7.55
C ILE A 184 -5.09 -13.92 8.57
N ASN A 185 -4.95 -12.59 8.58
CA ASN A 185 -4.10 -11.89 9.55
C ASN A 185 -4.60 -12.05 11.00
N ASP A 186 -5.91 -11.98 11.20
CA ASP A 186 -6.52 -12.09 12.53
C ASP A 186 -6.36 -13.50 13.11
N PHE A 187 -6.36 -14.55 12.25
CA PHE A 187 -6.29 -15.95 12.68
C PHE A 187 -4.84 -16.48 12.76
N PHE A 188 -4.01 -16.19 11.75
CA PHE A 188 -2.63 -16.73 11.64
C PHE A 188 -1.54 -15.71 11.99
N GLY A 189 -1.91 -14.46 12.28
CA GLY A 189 -0.97 -13.38 12.59
C GLY A 189 -0.40 -12.68 11.35
N MET A 190 0.14 -11.48 11.58
CA MET A 190 0.66 -10.58 10.54
C MET A 190 1.84 -11.18 9.75
N GLU A 191 2.72 -11.94 10.42
CA GLU A 191 3.89 -12.58 9.78
C GLU A 191 3.46 -13.62 8.73
N SER A 192 2.40 -14.36 9.03
CA SER A 192 1.80 -15.33 8.11
C SER A 192 1.14 -14.66 6.92
N GLY A 193 0.43 -13.56 7.17
CA GLY A 193 -0.14 -12.73 6.09
C GLY A 193 0.93 -12.14 5.17
N ASP A 194 2.03 -11.65 5.73
CA ASP A 194 3.17 -11.15 4.97
C ASP A 194 3.77 -12.24 4.06
N LYS A 195 3.92 -13.46 4.58
CA LYS A 195 4.40 -14.61 3.80
C LYS A 195 3.45 -14.94 2.64
N ILE A 196 2.15 -14.92 2.89
CA ILE A 196 1.14 -15.13 1.84
C ILE A 196 1.26 -14.08 0.74
N LEU A 197 1.38 -12.80 1.08
CA LEU A 197 1.56 -11.74 0.09
C LEU A 197 2.83 -11.91 -0.74
N GLN A 198 3.92 -12.38 -0.12
CA GLN A 198 5.13 -12.75 -0.84
C GLN A 198 4.92 -13.94 -1.78
N ASP A 199 4.16 -14.96 -1.38
CA ASP A 199 3.91 -16.14 -2.20
C ASP A 199 2.94 -15.80 -3.36
N ILE A 200 1.92 -14.97 -3.12
CA ILE A 200 1.06 -14.40 -4.17
C ILE A 200 1.90 -13.59 -5.17
N SER A 201 2.84 -12.77 -4.69
CA SER A 201 3.71 -11.99 -5.58
C SER A 201 4.58 -12.86 -6.46
N LYS A 202 5.12 -13.97 -5.92
CA LYS A 202 5.88 -14.96 -6.69
C LYS A 202 5.01 -15.66 -7.74
N TRP A 203 3.74 -15.90 -7.42
CA TRP A 203 2.78 -16.47 -8.36
C TRP A 203 2.55 -15.51 -9.52
N PHE A 204 2.30 -14.23 -9.26
CA PHE A 204 2.15 -13.20 -10.30
C PHE A 204 3.42 -13.05 -11.17
N LEU A 205 4.61 -13.15 -10.57
CA LEU A 205 5.88 -13.07 -11.32
C LEU A 205 6.10 -14.24 -12.29
N ARG A 206 5.37 -15.36 -12.15
CA ARG A 206 5.37 -16.48 -13.12
C ARG A 206 4.55 -16.18 -14.37
N LEU A 207 3.72 -15.15 -14.32
CA LEU A 207 2.89 -14.71 -15.43
C LEU A 207 3.66 -13.70 -16.30
N ASP A 208 3.31 -13.63 -17.58
CA ASP A 208 3.93 -12.68 -18.51
C ASP A 208 3.26 -11.29 -18.44
N PHE A 209 3.11 -10.77 -17.21
CA PHE A 209 2.54 -9.45 -16.95
C PHE A 209 3.43 -8.63 -16.03
N GLU A 210 3.55 -7.32 -16.35
CA GLU A 210 4.14 -6.37 -15.41
C GLU A 210 3.16 -6.16 -14.24
N THR A 211 3.48 -6.76 -13.09
CA THR A 211 2.62 -6.77 -11.91
C THR A 211 3.09 -5.76 -10.88
N TYR A 212 2.14 -5.10 -10.23
CA TYR A 212 2.35 -4.09 -9.20
C TYR A 212 1.64 -4.50 -7.92
N ARG A 213 2.20 -4.11 -6.77
CA ARG A 213 1.48 -4.11 -5.49
C ARG A 213 1.10 -2.68 -5.15
N ILE A 214 -0.19 -2.36 -5.14
CA ILE A 214 -0.65 -0.97 -5.06
C ILE A 214 -1.06 -0.53 -3.66
N ASP A 215 -1.53 -1.46 -2.84
CA ASP A 215 -1.85 -1.22 -1.43
C ASP A 215 -2.00 -2.56 -0.70
N GLY A 216 -1.86 -2.62 0.60
CA GLY A 216 -2.11 -3.75 1.50
C GLY A 216 -2.15 -5.14 0.82
N ASP A 217 -3.34 -5.57 0.50
CA ASP A 217 -3.69 -6.84 -0.15
C ASP A 217 -4.09 -6.67 -1.63
N GLU A 218 -3.73 -5.54 -2.26
CA GLU A 218 -4.09 -5.21 -3.63
C GLU A 218 -2.91 -5.29 -4.60
N PHE A 219 -3.12 -6.03 -5.69
CA PHE A 219 -2.20 -6.17 -6.81
C PHE A 219 -2.81 -5.59 -8.09
N ALA A 220 -1.98 -5.20 -9.05
CA ALA A 220 -2.47 -4.70 -10.32
C ALA A 220 -1.61 -5.15 -11.50
N ILE A 221 -2.23 -5.24 -12.69
CA ILE A 221 -1.56 -5.43 -13.97
C ILE A 221 -2.02 -4.39 -14.98
N LEU A 222 -1.16 -4.06 -15.93
CA LEU A 222 -1.45 -3.13 -17.01
C LEU A 222 -1.43 -3.87 -18.35
N TYR A 223 -2.40 -3.54 -19.21
CA TYR A 223 -2.44 -3.97 -20.60
C TYR A 223 -2.02 -2.82 -21.51
N TYR A 224 -1.16 -3.11 -22.47
CA TYR A 224 -0.68 -2.14 -23.45
C TYR A 224 -1.28 -2.37 -24.84
N GLU A 225 -1.69 -3.60 -25.13
CA GLU A 225 -2.39 -3.95 -26.35
C GLU A 225 -3.87 -3.56 -26.28
N ASP A 226 -4.45 -3.15 -27.43
CA ASP A 226 -5.88 -2.81 -27.50
C ASP A 226 -6.74 -4.07 -27.67
N ILE A 227 -6.89 -4.81 -26.57
CA ILE A 227 -7.68 -6.04 -26.50
C ILE A 227 -9.15 -5.69 -26.17
N PRO A 228 -10.16 -6.32 -26.80
CA PRO A 228 -11.57 -6.16 -26.41
C PRO A 228 -11.78 -6.46 -24.92
N ILE A 229 -12.64 -5.67 -24.27
CA ILE A 229 -12.85 -5.77 -22.81
C ILE A 229 -13.36 -7.15 -22.37
N GLU A 230 -14.20 -7.78 -23.22
CA GLU A 230 -14.71 -9.12 -22.98
C GLU A 230 -13.59 -10.18 -22.96
N ASN A 231 -12.60 -10.01 -23.82
CA ASN A 231 -11.45 -10.90 -23.87
C ASN A 231 -10.56 -10.70 -22.63
N ILE A 232 -10.36 -9.45 -22.20
CA ILE A 232 -9.65 -9.15 -20.93
C ILE A 232 -10.39 -9.82 -19.78
N LYS A 233 -11.72 -9.64 -19.70
CA LYS A 233 -12.55 -10.26 -18.66
C LYS A 233 -12.40 -11.77 -18.64
N HIS A 234 -12.52 -12.41 -19.80
CA HIS A 234 -12.38 -13.87 -19.91
C HIS A 234 -10.97 -14.35 -19.49
N ASN A 235 -9.92 -13.62 -19.90
CA ASN A 235 -8.55 -13.94 -19.48
C ASN A 235 -8.37 -13.84 -17.97
N ILE A 236 -8.97 -12.83 -17.34
CA ILE A 236 -8.92 -12.65 -15.88
C ILE A 236 -9.72 -13.72 -15.16
N GLU A 237 -10.90 -14.10 -15.65
CA GLU A 237 -11.69 -15.21 -15.09
C GLU A 237 -10.91 -16.53 -15.11
N ASN A 238 -10.22 -16.83 -16.21
CA ASN A 238 -9.35 -18.00 -16.32
C ASN A 238 -8.15 -17.91 -15.36
N LEU A 239 -7.55 -16.73 -15.24
CA LEU A 239 -6.42 -16.49 -14.33
C LEU A 239 -6.83 -16.70 -12.87
N LEU A 240 -7.99 -16.20 -12.45
CA LEU A 240 -8.53 -16.42 -11.11
C LEU A 240 -8.84 -17.89 -10.85
N SER A 241 -9.35 -18.62 -11.85
CA SER A 241 -9.59 -20.05 -11.73
C SER A 241 -8.28 -20.84 -11.52
N LEU A 242 -7.19 -20.47 -12.23
CA LEU A 242 -5.87 -21.07 -12.02
C LEU A 242 -5.29 -20.71 -10.65
N PHE A 243 -5.55 -19.50 -10.15
CA PHE A 243 -5.10 -19.09 -8.82
C PHE A 243 -5.81 -19.87 -7.70
N GLU A 244 -7.09 -20.18 -7.86
CA GLU A 244 -7.87 -20.98 -6.89
C GLU A 244 -7.33 -22.43 -6.72
N GLU A 245 -6.61 -22.94 -7.70
CA GLU A 245 -5.95 -24.25 -7.63
C GLU A 245 -4.60 -24.20 -6.89
N GLU A 246 -4.05 -23.01 -6.67
CA GLU A 246 -2.78 -22.82 -5.96
C GLU A 246 -2.97 -23.07 -4.45
N LEU A 247 -2.04 -23.80 -3.85
CA LEU A 247 -2.06 -24.14 -2.44
C LEU A 247 -1.06 -23.25 -1.68
N PHE A 248 -1.54 -22.56 -0.67
CA PHE A 248 -0.71 -21.72 0.19
C PHE A 248 -0.47 -22.44 1.53
N HIS A 249 0.77 -22.42 2.01
CA HIS A 249 1.17 -23.11 3.23
C HIS A 249 1.50 -22.09 4.33
N ILE A 250 0.78 -22.20 5.45
CA ILE A 250 1.02 -21.44 6.67
C ILE A 250 1.28 -22.44 7.78
N GLU A 251 2.50 -22.42 8.35
CA GLU A 251 2.92 -23.39 9.36
C GLU A 251 2.66 -24.83 8.88
N ASP A 252 1.80 -25.60 9.54
CA ASP A 252 1.44 -26.96 9.18
C ASP A 252 0.10 -27.04 8.42
N GLU A 253 -0.54 -25.90 8.12
CA GLU A 253 -1.83 -25.86 7.44
C GLU A 253 -1.69 -25.46 5.97
N THR A 254 -2.62 -26.00 5.16
CA THR A 254 -2.76 -25.65 3.75
C THR A 254 -4.09 -24.93 3.56
N ILE A 255 -4.03 -23.72 3.01
CA ILE A 255 -5.21 -22.88 2.78
C ILE A 255 -5.39 -22.56 1.31
N HIS A 256 -6.65 -22.39 0.91
CA HIS A 256 -7.03 -21.83 -0.37
C HIS A 256 -7.31 -20.34 -0.22
N ILE A 257 -6.78 -19.55 -1.14
CA ILE A 257 -6.98 -18.11 -1.15
C ILE A 257 -7.74 -17.76 -2.43
N GLN A 258 -8.68 -16.83 -2.32
CA GLN A 258 -9.43 -16.32 -3.47
C GLN A 258 -9.01 -14.88 -3.77
N LEU A 259 -9.12 -14.51 -5.03
CA LEU A 259 -8.93 -13.15 -5.49
C LEU A 259 -10.23 -12.66 -6.16
N SER A 260 -10.58 -11.41 -5.89
CA SER A 260 -11.54 -10.65 -6.70
C SER A 260 -10.79 -9.73 -7.64
N ALA A 261 -11.39 -9.39 -8.80
CA ALA A 261 -10.75 -8.52 -9.79
C ALA A 261 -11.68 -7.40 -10.29
N GLY A 262 -11.11 -6.20 -10.46
CA GLY A 262 -11.76 -5.04 -11.06
C GLY A 262 -11.02 -4.59 -12.30
N ILE A 263 -11.72 -4.46 -13.43
CA ILE A 263 -11.17 -4.15 -14.75
C ILE A 263 -11.64 -2.77 -15.20
N ALA A 264 -10.73 -1.92 -15.65
CA ALA A 264 -11.04 -0.69 -16.37
C ALA A 264 -10.32 -0.63 -17.71
N LYS A 265 -11.05 -0.27 -18.76
CA LYS A 265 -10.50 0.03 -20.09
C LYS A 265 -10.97 1.41 -20.52
N VAL A 266 -10.24 2.43 -20.09
CA VAL A 266 -10.60 3.84 -20.28
C VAL A 266 -9.34 4.69 -20.44
N LYS A 267 -9.46 5.84 -21.08
CA LYS A 267 -8.32 6.75 -21.31
C LYS A 267 -7.98 7.63 -20.10
N ASP A 268 -8.97 7.92 -19.27
CA ASP A 268 -8.81 8.88 -18.17
C ASP A 268 -9.07 8.23 -16.81
N LYS A 269 -8.23 8.56 -15.82
CA LYS A 269 -8.32 8.03 -14.44
C LYS A 269 -8.34 6.50 -14.37
N LEU A 270 -7.52 5.85 -15.20
CA LEU A 270 -7.53 4.41 -15.41
C LEU A 270 -7.47 3.62 -14.11
N LEU A 271 -6.49 3.91 -13.22
CA LEU A 271 -6.34 3.24 -11.93
C LEU A 271 -7.55 3.46 -11.02
N THR A 272 -8.05 4.70 -10.93
CA THR A 272 -9.22 5.03 -10.10
C THR A 272 -10.47 4.28 -10.56
N LYS A 273 -10.66 4.12 -11.88
CA LYS A 273 -11.82 3.41 -12.43
C LYS A 273 -11.71 1.90 -12.23
N ALA A 274 -10.51 1.33 -12.27
CA ALA A 274 -10.27 -0.05 -11.88
C ALA A 274 -10.52 -0.28 -10.38
N ASP A 275 -10.13 0.69 -9.53
CA ASP A 275 -10.39 0.69 -8.09
C ASP A 275 -11.92 0.71 -7.78
N ILE A 276 -12.70 1.51 -8.53
CA ILE A 276 -14.15 1.48 -8.43
C ILE A 276 -14.72 0.10 -8.80
N ALA A 277 -14.19 -0.53 -9.85
CA ALA A 277 -14.66 -1.84 -10.30
C ALA A 277 -14.35 -2.94 -9.29
N ILE A 278 -13.14 -2.97 -8.68
CA ILE A 278 -12.81 -3.98 -7.66
C ILE A 278 -13.65 -3.80 -6.40
N ASN A 279 -13.87 -2.57 -5.95
CA ASN A 279 -14.73 -2.30 -4.81
C ASN A 279 -16.17 -2.76 -5.05
N TYR A 280 -16.67 -2.59 -6.28
CA TYR A 280 -17.99 -3.12 -6.66
C TYR A 280 -18.00 -4.66 -6.66
N ALA A 281 -16.96 -5.32 -7.18
CA ALA A 281 -16.84 -6.78 -7.16
C ALA A 281 -16.93 -7.31 -5.72
N ARG A 282 -16.16 -6.74 -4.81
CA ARG A 282 -16.15 -7.10 -3.37
C ARG A 282 -17.52 -6.88 -2.70
N GLU A 283 -18.16 -5.73 -2.96
CA GLU A 283 -19.49 -5.43 -2.39
C GLU A 283 -20.57 -6.39 -2.86
N GLN A 284 -20.53 -6.80 -4.12
CA GLN A 284 -21.50 -7.73 -4.71
C GLN A 284 -21.10 -9.21 -4.55
N LYS A 285 -19.93 -9.48 -3.96
CA LYS A 285 -19.34 -10.85 -3.82
C LYS A 285 -19.26 -11.57 -5.18
N ILE A 286 -18.80 -10.86 -6.21
CA ILE A 286 -18.54 -11.42 -7.55
C ILE A 286 -17.06 -11.41 -7.83
N LYS A 287 -16.58 -12.43 -8.55
CA LYS A 287 -15.13 -12.61 -8.81
C LYS A 287 -14.54 -11.51 -9.68
N VAL A 288 -15.27 -11.07 -10.71
CA VAL A 288 -14.79 -10.07 -11.69
C VAL A 288 -15.84 -9.02 -11.94
N SER A 289 -15.45 -7.76 -11.89
CA SER A 289 -16.26 -6.62 -12.30
C SER A 289 -15.54 -5.78 -13.32
N VAL A 290 -16.29 -5.26 -14.30
CA VAL A 290 -15.79 -4.33 -15.32
C VAL A 290 -16.35 -2.95 -15.03
N TYR A 291 -15.49 -1.92 -15.08
CA TYR A 291 -15.94 -0.54 -15.01
C TYR A 291 -16.69 -0.17 -16.30
N GLU A 292 -17.95 0.19 -16.17
CA GLU A 292 -18.78 0.70 -17.25
C GLU A 292 -19.08 2.19 -17.01
N GLU A 293 -18.77 3.05 -17.98
CA GLU A 293 -19.00 4.51 -17.86
C GLU A 293 -20.48 4.86 -17.68
N ASN A 294 -21.38 4.01 -18.13
CA ASN A 294 -22.84 4.18 -18.01
C ASN A 294 -23.44 3.50 -16.76
N ALA A 295 -22.67 2.69 -16.03
CA ALA A 295 -23.13 2.15 -14.77
C ALA A 295 -23.11 3.27 -13.72
N ASN A 296 -24.24 3.49 -13.04
CA ASN A 296 -24.43 4.49 -11.96
C ASN A 296 -23.49 4.31 -10.76
N ILE A 297 -22.29 3.75 -10.96
CA ILE A 297 -21.33 3.43 -9.90
C ILE A 297 -20.73 4.72 -9.31
N GLU A 298 -20.30 5.65 -10.17
CA GLU A 298 -19.83 6.98 -9.69
C GLU A 298 -20.97 7.76 -9.02
N GLU A 299 -22.17 7.72 -9.56
CA GLU A 299 -23.33 8.35 -8.95
C GLU A 299 -23.68 7.69 -7.61
N LYS A 300 -23.60 6.36 -7.52
CA LYS A 300 -23.78 5.61 -6.28
C LYS A 300 -22.74 5.96 -5.22
N TYR A 301 -21.45 6.09 -5.61
CA TYR A 301 -20.39 6.54 -4.72
C TYR A 301 -20.61 7.98 -4.24
N LYS A 302 -20.90 8.91 -5.15
CA LYS A 302 -21.27 10.30 -4.81
C LYS A 302 -22.50 10.35 -3.90
N HIS A 303 -23.50 9.52 -4.19
CA HIS A 303 -24.69 9.38 -3.38
C HIS A 303 -24.38 8.87 -1.96
N ASN A 304 -23.54 7.83 -1.84
CA ASN A 304 -23.11 7.29 -0.53
C ASN A 304 -22.34 8.34 0.30
N ILE A 305 -21.45 9.10 -0.32
CA ILE A 305 -20.72 10.19 0.34
C ILE A 305 -21.69 11.30 0.78
N ALA A 306 -22.64 11.67 -0.07
CA ALA A 306 -23.64 12.67 0.25
C ALA A 306 -24.53 12.22 1.42
N ILE A 307 -24.94 10.95 1.46
CA ILE A 307 -25.72 10.39 2.58
C ILE A 307 -24.86 10.37 3.86
N ALA A 308 -23.61 9.91 3.81
CA ALA A 308 -22.74 9.91 4.99
C ALA A 308 -22.55 11.32 5.57
N THR A 309 -22.39 12.32 4.71
CA THR A 309 -22.34 13.73 5.12
C THR A 309 -23.66 14.18 5.72
N SER A 310 -24.79 13.82 5.10
CA SER A 310 -26.11 14.16 5.59
C SER A 310 -26.41 13.51 6.94
N ILE A 311 -25.92 12.28 7.20
CA ILE A 311 -26.05 11.61 8.50
C ILE A 311 -25.31 12.41 9.58
N ARG A 312 -24.05 12.81 9.32
CA ARG A 312 -23.27 13.61 10.29
C ARG A 312 -23.96 14.91 10.64
N GLU A 313 -24.43 15.63 9.63
CA GLU A 313 -25.18 16.87 9.82
C GLU A 313 -26.50 16.63 10.57
N ALA A 314 -27.22 15.54 10.24
CA ALA A 314 -28.47 15.21 10.89
C ALA A 314 -28.30 14.85 12.36
N LEU A 315 -27.21 14.20 12.74
CA LEU A 315 -26.85 13.95 14.14
C LEU A 315 -26.57 15.26 14.89
N LEU A 316 -25.86 16.20 14.28
CA LEU A 316 -25.57 17.51 14.90
C LEU A 316 -26.82 18.40 15.04
N ASP A 317 -27.71 18.34 14.05
CA ASP A 317 -28.92 19.20 13.95
C ASP A 317 -30.15 18.56 14.60
N ASN A 318 -30.04 17.41 15.31
CA ASN A 318 -31.16 16.65 15.88
C ASN A 318 -32.24 16.26 14.83
N ARG A 319 -31.82 15.93 13.61
CA ARG A 319 -32.72 15.49 12.51
C ARG A 319 -32.80 13.97 12.37
N ILE A 320 -32.18 13.22 13.27
CA ILE A 320 -32.44 11.80 13.51
C ILE A 320 -33.64 11.73 14.45
N ILE A 321 -34.71 11.09 14.02
CA ILE A 321 -35.96 10.98 14.77
C ILE A 321 -36.41 9.53 14.88
N CYS A 322 -37.27 9.24 15.84
CA CYS A 322 -37.85 7.92 16.03
C CYS A 322 -39.35 7.91 15.70
N HIS A 323 -39.79 6.95 14.87
CA HIS A 323 -41.18 6.57 14.73
C HIS A 323 -41.43 5.33 15.59
N TYR A 324 -42.64 5.24 16.16
CA TYR A 324 -43.01 4.15 17.05
C TYR A 324 -44.19 3.38 16.43
N GLN A 325 -43.92 2.17 15.95
CA GLN A 325 -44.90 1.30 15.35
C GLN A 325 -45.57 0.43 16.42
N PRO A 326 -46.90 0.51 16.60
CA PRO A 326 -47.56 -0.30 17.60
C PRO A 326 -47.67 -1.77 17.15
N ILE A 327 -47.38 -2.68 18.06
CA ILE A 327 -47.59 -4.11 17.93
C ILE A 327 -48.80 -4.46 18.82
N ILE A 328 -49.85 -5.03 18.18
CA ILE A 328 -51.12 -5.33 18.81
C ILE A 328 -51.12 -6.77 19.30
N ASP A 329 -51.55 -6.97 20.52
CA ASP A 329 -51.89 -8.28 21.06
C ASP A 329 -53.20 -8.76 20.45
N ILE A 330 -53.19 -9.90 19.76
CA ILE A 330 -54.30 -10.40 18.97
C ILE A 330 -55.50 -10.83 19.84
N GLU A 331 -55.23 -11.31 21.06
CA GLU A 331 -56.27 -11.79 21.96
C GLU A 331 -57.01 -10.62 22.61
N THR A 332 -56.26 -9.60 23.03
CA THR A 332 -56.83 -8.47 23.75
C THR A 332 -57.18 -7.27 22.89
N GLY A 333 -56.69 -7.21 21.66
CA GLY A 333 -56.83 -6.06 20.76
C GLY A 333 -56.12 -4.78 21.26
N LYS A 334 -55.27 -4.89 22.27
CA LYS A 334 -54.53 -3.75 22.85
C LYS A 334 -53.11 -3.69 22.36
N ILE A 335 -52.49 -2.52 22.49
CA ILE A 335 -51.08 -2.35 22.15
C ILE A 335 -50.25 -3.11 23.21
N ALA A 336 -49.49 -4.11 22.74
CA ALA A 336 -48.58 -4.90 23.60
C ALA A 336 -47.21 -4.19 23.76
N LYS A 337 -46.64 -3.70 22.69
CA LYS A 337 -45.37 -2.94 22.67
C LYS A 337 -45.30 -2.03 21.44
N TYR A 338 -44.32 -1.15 21.41
CA TYR A 338 -43.96 -0.37 20.24
C TYR A 338 -42.58 -0.79 19.73
N GLU A 339 -42.42 -0.91 18.44
CA GLU A 339 -41.11 -1.00 17.78
C GLU A 339 -40.60 0.39 17.44
N THR A 340 -39.35 0.67 17.80
CA THR A 340 -38.71 1.94 17.49
C THR A 340 -38.02 1.86 16.14
N LEU A 341 -38.47 2.68 15.22
CA LEU A 341 -37.98 2.74 13.85
C LEU A 341 -37.28 4.10 13.59
N VAL A 342 -35.98 4.09 13.39
CA VAL A 342 -35.23 5.30 13.09
C VAL A 342 -35.67 5.92 11.75
N ARG A 343 -35.71 7.25 11.69
CA ARG A 343 -35.89 8.05 10.49
C ARG A 343 -34.92 9.19 10.51
N MET A 344 -34.49 9.62 9.33
CA MET A 344 -33.71 10.85 9.15
C MET A 344 -34.52 11.86 8.34
N ILE A 345 -34.50 13.11 8.79
CA ILE A 345 -35.09 14.22 8.05
C ILE A 345 -33.97 14.95 7.31
N ASP A 346 -34.09 15.11 5.99
CA ASP A 346 -33.15 15.89 5.21
C ASP A 346 -33.33 17.41 5.42
N LYS A 347 -32.45 18.20 4.83
CA LYS A 347 -32.57 19.69 4.91
C LYS A 347 -33.83 20.26 4.29
N ASN A 348 -34.55 19.48 3.47
CA ASN A 348 -35.79 19.86 2.80
C ASN A 348 -37.02 19.32 3.53
N ASN A 349 -36.88 18.83 4.76
CA ASN A 349 -37.93 18.19 5.57
C ASN A 349 -38.50 16.90 4.97
N LYS A 350 -37.76 16.21 4.10
CA LYS A 350 -38.15 14.91 3.55
C LYS A 350 -37.58 13.80 4.42
N ILE A 351 -38.41 12.79 4.69
CA ILE A 351 -38.00 11.58 5.40
C ILE A 351 -37.17 10.68 4.47
N ILE A 352 -35.96 10.33 4.87
CA ILE A 352 -35.08 9.40 4.16
C ILE A 352 -35.39 7.98 4.67
N PRO A 353 -35.55 6.98 3.76
CA PRO A 353 -35.76 5.59 4.14
C PRO A 353 -34.60 5.03 4.98
N PRO A 354 -34.91 4.20 6.00
CA PRO A 354 -33.88 3.67 6.92
C PRO A 354 -32.91 2.70 6.25
N LEU A 355 -33.30 1.98 5.20
CA LEU A 355 -32.48 0.95 4.57
C LEU A 355 -31.15 1.51 4.04
N ASP A 356 -31.21 2.59 3.24
CA ASP A 356 -30.02 3.25 2.68
C ASP A 356 -29.22 3.97 3.77
N LEU A 357 -29.93 4.61 4.69
CA LEU A 357 -29.36 5.30 5.84
C LEU A 357 -28.48 4.35 6.70
N LEU A 358 -29.06 3.22 7.13
CA LEU A 358 -28.39 2.28 8.04
C LEU A 358 -27.23 1.55 7.36
N LYS A 359 -27.39 1.16 6.09
CA LYS A 359 -26.34 0.51 5.31
C LYS A 359 -25.09 1.41 5.18
N ILE A 360 -25.28 2.70 4.95
CA ILE A 360 -24.18 3.66 4.84
C ILE A 360 -23.62 4.02 6.20
N ALA A 361 -24.48 4.15 7.22
CA ALA A 361 -24.06 4.42 8.59
C ALA A 361 -23.11 3.31 9.14
N LYS A 362 -23.41 2.03 8.86
CA LYS A 362 -22.54 0.89 9.21
C LYS A 362 -21.17 1.01 8.56
N LYS A 363 -21.11 1.27 7.24
CA LYS A 363 -19.85 1.45 6.48
C LYS A 363 -19.00 2.63 6.97
N THR A 364 -19.61 3.68 7.49
CA THR A 364 -18.94 4.94 7.88
C THR A 364 -18.71 5.09 9.39
N LYS A 365 -18.96 4.04 10.18
CA LYS A 365 -18.88 4.02 11.67
C LYS A 365 -19.79 5.08 12.33
N LEU A 366 -20.86 5.48 11.67
CA LEU A 366 -21.84 6.42 12.23
C LEU A 366 -23.03 5.70 12.89
N TYR A 367 -23.10 4.38 12.76
CA TYR A 367 -24.24 3.56 13.23
C TYR A 367 -24.39 3.67 14.74
N SER A 368 -23.33 3.55 15.52
CA SER A 368 -23.37 3.65 16.99
C SER A 368 -23.85 5.02 17.49
N HIS A 369 -23.55 6.09 16.75
CA HIS A 369 -24.10 7.43 17.08
C HIS A 369 -25.61 7.49 16.86
N ILE A 370 -26.12 6.85 15.80
CA ILE A 370 -27.56 6.73 15.54
C ILE A 370 -28.21 5.90 16.64
N THR A 371 -27.64 4.75 17.02
CA THR A 371 -28.15 3.87 18.08
C THR A 371 -28.28 4.61 19.40
N LYS A 372 -27.26 5.38 19.80
CA LYS A 372 -27.30 6.20 21.03
C LYS A 372 -28.45 7.22 20.99
N GLU A 373 -28.63 7.91 19.88
CA GLU A 373 -29.69 8.89 19.70
C GLU A 373 -31.09 8.21 19.74
N VAL A 374 -31.24 7.05 19.08
CA VAL A 374 -32.48 6.26 19.08
C VAL A 374 -32.83 5.79 20.50
N VAL A 375 -31.88 5.26 21.26
CA VAL A 375 -32.08 4.84 22.64
C VAL A 375 -32.47 6.04 23.51
N HIS A 376 -31.74 7.16 23.38
CA HIS A 376 -32.04 8.37 24.14
C HIS A 376 -33.45 8.90 23.89
N GLN A 377 -33.86 9.04 22.61
CA GLN A 377 -35.20 9.50 22.26
C GLN A 377 -36.28 8.53 22.74
N SER A 378 -36.09 7.23 22.51
CA SER A 378 -37.09 6.22 22.92
C SER A 378 -37.26 6.15 24.43
N CYS A 379 -36.17 6.13 25.18
CA CYS A 379 -36.24 6.14 26.64
C CYS A 379 -36.94 7.40 27.18
N ASN A 380 -36.68 8.57 26.62
CA ASN A 380 -37.36 9.81 27.01
C ASN A 380 -38.84 9.78 26.61
N MET A 381 -39.19 9.27 25.45
CA MET A 381 -40.59 9.13 24.98
C MET A 381 -41.42 8.22 25.90
N PHE A 382 -40.82 7.11 26.36
CA PHE A 382 -41.50 6.13 27.18
C PHE A 382 -41.30 6.31 28.70
N LYS A 383 -40.55 7.34 29.14
CA LYS A 383 -40.23 7.59 30.55
C LYS A 383 -41.42 7.55 31.46
N ASN A 384 -42.55 8.15 31.05
CA ASN A 384 -43.78 8.28 31.81
C ASN A 384 -44.93 7.40 31.27
N LYS A 385 -44.63 6.40 30.39
CA LYS A 385 -45.57 5.50 29.81
C LYS A 385 -45.51 4.12 30.41
N LYS A 386 -46.57 3.32 30.33
CA LYS A 386 -46.61 1.94 30.85
C LYS A 386 -46.24 0.91 29.79
N GLU A 387 -46.32 1.27 28.52
CA GLU A 387 -46.09 0.41 27.39
C GLU A 387 -44.61 0.07 27.24
N SER A 388 -44.35 -1.14 26.79
CA SER A 388 -42.99 -1.60 26.43
C SER A 388 -42.65 -1.11 25.03
N PHE A 389 -41.34 -1.01 24.74
CA PHE A 389 -40.81 -0.64 23.44
C PHE A 389 -39.55 -1.41 23.12
N SER A 390 -39.32 -1.66 21.83
CA SER A 390 -38.10 -2.30 21.37
C SER A 390 -37.21 -1.35 20.59
N VAL A 391 -35.90 -1.62 20.65
CA VAL A 391 -34.86 -0.88 19.94
C VAL A 391 -33.88 -1.89 19.32
N ASN A 392 -33.63 -1.74 18.03
CA ASN A 392 -32.61 -2.53 17.32
C ASN A 392 -31.20 -2.12 17.77
N ILE A 393 -30.33 -3.11 18.04
CA ILE A 393 -28.94 -2.94 18.42
C ILE A 393 -28.07 -3.88 17.60
N SER A 394 -26.93 -3.39 17.11
CA SER A 394 -25.97 -4.21 16.36
C SER A 394 -24.89 -4.81 17.28
N ILE A 395 -24.24 -5.86 16.79
CA ILE A 395 -23.06 -6.44 17.48
C ILE A 395 -21.94 -5.39 17.59
N ASP A 396 -21.76 -4.52 16.60
CA ASP A 396 -20.75 -3.45 16.65
C ASP A 396 -21.05 -2.42 17.76
N ASP A 397 -22.33 -2.14 18.03
CA ASP A 397 -22.73 -1.28 19.15
C ASP A 397 -22.38 -1.93 20.50
N ILE A 398 -22.54 -3.26 20.59
CA ILE A 398 -22.25 -4.04 21.79
C ILE A 398 -20.74 -4.14 22.07
N LYS A 399 -19.93 -4.21 21.00
CA LYS A 399 -18.46 -4.21 21.09
C LYS A 399 -17.89 -2.86 21.52
N ASP A 400 -18.60 -1.75 21.30
CA ASP A 400 -18.15 -0.42 21.75
C ASP A 400 -18.56 -0.15 23.20
N ALA A 401 -17.60 -0.30 24.12
CA ALA A 401 -17.81 -0.09 25.55
C ALA A 401 -18.41 1.29 25.88
N ASN A 402 -18.08 2.34 25.11
CA ASN A 402 -18.64 3.68 25.31
C ASN A 402 -20.12 3.71 24.95
N THR A 403 -20.51 3.06 23.87
CA THR A 403 -21.91 2.95 23.43
C THR A 403 -22.72 2.17 24.45
N VAL A 404 -22.22 1.03 24.91
CA VAL A 404 -22.87 0.22 25.96
C VAL A 404 -23.05 1.03 27.24
N GLN A 405 -22.02 1.73 27.71
CA GLN A 405 -22.11 2.52 28.93
C GLN A 405 -23.13 3.66 28.82
N GLU A 406 -23.20 4.32 27.68
CA GLU A 406 -24.17 5.40 27.43
C GLU A 406 -25.61 4.89 27.37
N ILE A 407 -25.84 3.73 26.74
CA ILE A 407 -27.13 3.02 26.74
C ILE A 407 -27.56 2.71 28.17
N ILE A 408 -26.70 2.07 28.97
CA ILE A 408 -26.96 1.70 30.36
C ILE A 408 -27.31 2.94 31.20
N ASN A 409 -26.52 4.00 31.08
CA ASN A 409 -26.79 5.25 31.80
C ASN A 409 -28.14 5.86 31.41
N THR A 410 -28.51 5.77 30.14
CA THR A 410 -29.79 6.31 29.63
C THR A 410 -30.98 5.55 30.17
N ILE A 411 -30.97 4.22 30.15
CA ILE A 411 -32.07 3.39 30.68
C ILE A 411 -32.24 3.52 32.18
N ILE A 412 -31.15 3.68 32.93
CA ILE A 412 -31.18 3.92 34.37
C ILE A 412 -31.79 5.31 34.67
N LYS A 413 -31.25 6.37 34.01
CA LYS A 413 -31.68 7.75 34.23
C LYS A 413 -33.16 7.98 33.93
N THR A 414 -33.69 7.27 32.93
CA THR A 414 -35.07 7.38 32.49
C THR A 414 -36.01 6.41 33.18
N ASN A 415 -35.49 5.47 33.98
CA ASN A 415 -36.23 4.40 34.62
C ASN A 415 -37.08 3.58 33.64
N THR A 416 -36.48 3.21 32.50
CA THR A 416 -37.15 2.48 31.40
C THR A 416 -36.70 1.03 31.29
N ALA A 417 -35.74 0.59 32.11
CA ALA A 417 -35.12 -0.73 32.03
C ALA A 417 -36.13 -1.89 31.91
N SER A 418 -37.16 -1.92 32.75
CA SER A 418 -38.16 -3.00 32.75
C SER A 418 -39.10 -3.01 31.52
N ARG A 419 -39.03 -1.99 30.67
CA ARG A 419 -39.95 -1.83 29.50
C ARG A 419 -39.23 -1.84 28.16
N ILE A 420 -37.87 -1.69 28.14
CA ILE A 420 -37.09 -1.74 26.94
C ILE A 420 -36.77 -3.20 26.54
N VAL A 421 -36.85 -3.50 25.24
CA VAL A 421 -36.43 -4.75 24.64
C VAL A 421 -35.38 -4.42 23.61
N PHE A 422 -34.17 -4.95 23.74
CA PHE A 422 -33.15 -4.83 22.71
C PHE A 422 -33.31 -5.97 21.70
N GLU A 423 -33.42 -5.64 20.42
CA GLU A 423 -33.56 -6.59 19.31
C GLU A 423 -32.23 -6.70 18.58
N ILE A 424 -31.66 -7.93 18.49
CA ILE A 424 -30.40 -8.24 17.83
C ILE A 424 -30.73 -9.07 16.59
N LEU A 425 -30.17 -8.70 15.41
CA LEU A 425 -30.34 -9.42 14.16
C LEU A 425 -29.57 -10.74 14.19
N GLU A 426 -30.21 -11.85 13.80
CA GLU A 426 -29.57 -13.18 13.70
C GLU A 426 -28.43 -13.20 12.68
N SER A 427 -28.52 -12.45 11.60
CA SER A 427 -27.56 -12.41 10.49
C SER A 427 -26.23 -11.73 10.84
N GLU A 428 -26.12 -11.05 12.00
CA GLU A 428 -24.85 -10.49 12.45
C GLU A 428 -24.06 -11.60 13.15
N GLY A 429 -23.08 -12.18 12.45
CA GLY A 429 -22.19 -13.23 12.97
C GLY A 429 -21.52 -12.80 14.29
N ILE A 430 -21.67 -13.63 15.33
CA ILE A 430 -21.07 -13.36 16.64
C ILE A 430 -19.67 -13.97 16.69
N GLU A 431 -18.66 -13.17 16.42
CA GLU A 431 -17.25 -13.57 16.54
C GLU A 431 -16.74 -13.55 17.99
N ASN A 432 -17.33 -12.70 18.86
CA ASN A 432 -16.95 -12.51 20.27
C ASN A 432 -18.15 -12.73 21.19
N TYR A 433 -18.36 -13.97 21.59
CA TYR A 433 -19.46 -14.37 22.46
C TYR A 433 -19.41 -13.70 23.85
N ASP A 434 -18.22 -13.40 24.40
CA ASP A 434 -18.06 -12.87 25.75
C ASP A 434 -18.59 -11.44 25.88
N GLU A 435 -18.37 -10.57 24.90
CA GLU A 435 -18.85 -9.18 24.92
C GLU A 435 -20.37 -9.11 24.84
N VAL A 436 -20.97 -9.91 23.95
CA VAL A 436 -22.44 -10.01 23.81
C VAL A 436 -23.05 -10.61 25.07
N ALA A 437 -22.46 -11.65 25.64
CA ALA A 437 -22.92 -12.26 26.89
C ALA A 437 -22.87 -11.25 28.04
N ASN A 438 -21.78 -10.50 28.18
CA ASN A 438 -21.63 -9.47 29.20
C ASN A 438 -22.68 -8.35 29.05
N PHE A 439 -22.93 -7.88 27.82
CA PHE A 439 -24.00 -6.90 27.58
C PHE A 439 -25.36 -7.44 28.01
N ILE A 440 -25.70 -8.68 27.58
CA ILE A 440 -26.98 -9.34 27.95
C ILE A 440 -27.14 -9.44 29.45
N ILE A 441 -26.10 -9.87 30.17
CA ILE A 441 -26.11 -9.96 31.63
C ILE A 441 -26.35 -8.58 32.27
N GLN A 442 -25.64 -7.54 31.82
CA GLN A 442 -25.77 -6.19 32.35
C GLN A 442 -27.18 -5.63 32.16
N VAL A 443 -27.74 -5.67 30.95
CA VAL A 443 -29.07 -5.10 30.68
C VAL A 443 -30.20 -5.90 31.34
N LYS A 444 -30.07 -7.24 31.41
CA LYS A 444 -31.01 -8.09 32.14
C LYS A 444 -30.99 -7.84 33.65
N SER A 445 -29.82 -7.60 34.25
CA SER A 445 -29.72 -7.26 35.68
C SER A 445 -30.47 -5.96 36.04
N LEU A 446 -30.64 -5.07 35.07
CA LEU A 446 -31.42 -3.84 35.18
C LEU A 446 -32.94 -4.05 34.91
N GLY A 447 -33.33 -5.23 34.45
CA GLY A 447 -34.71 -5.58 34.08
C GLY A 447 -35.06 -5.45 32.60
N ALA A 448 -34.12 -5.10 31.72
CA ALA A 448 -34.35 -5.05 30.28
C ALA A 448 -34.46 -6.46 29.67
N LYS A 449 -35.12 -6.54 28.53
CA LYS A 449 -35.31 -7.79 27.79
C LYS A 449 -34.46 -7.80 26.51
N ILE A 450 -34.13 -8.99 26.04
CA ILE A 450 -33.45 -9.23 24.76
C ILE A 450 -34.38 -10.05 23.88
N ALA A 451 -34.47 -9.69 22.60
CA ALA A 451 -35.11 -10.46 21.56
C ALA A 451 -34.13 -10.68 20.39
N ILE A 452 -34.30 -11.78 19.68
CA ILE A 452 -33.56 -12.06 18.44
C ILE A 452 -34.54 -11.84 17.29
N ASP A 453 -34.15 -10.99 16.37
CA ASP A 453 -34.95 -10.64 15.19
C ASP A 453 -34.53 -11.46 13.96
N ASP A 454 -35.45 -11.64 12.99
CA ASP A 454 -35.28 -12.40 11.78
C ASP A 454 -34.83 -13.88 11.98
N PHE A 455 -35.27 -14.51 13.08
CA PHE A 455 -34.90 -15.87 13.46
C PHE A 455 -35.24 -16.90 12.36
N GLY A 456 -34.23 -17.68 11.92
CA GLY A 456 -34.39 -18.74 10.89
C GLY A 456 -33.90 -18.33 9.49
N THR A 457 -33.34 -17.13 9.33
CA THR A 457 -32.84 -16.65 8.03
C THR A 457 -31.32 -16.76 7.88
N GLY A 458 -30.58 -17.11 8.96
CA GLY A 458 -29.13 -17.19 9.01
C GLY A 458 -28.59 -18.52 9.58
N TYR A 459 -27.27 -18.69 9.54
CA TYR A 459 -26.58 -19.82 10.18
C TYR A 459 -26.52 -19.61 11.69
N SER A 460 -27.45 -20.20 12.41
CA SER A 460 -27.62 -19.98 13.86
C SER A 460 -26.52 -20.62 14.70
N ASN A 461 -25.56 -19.83 15.13
CA ASN A 461 -24.75 -20.14 16.33
C ASN A 461 -25.33 -19.56 17.63
N PHE A 462 -26.58 -19.07 17.59
CA PHE A 462 -27.30 -18.57 18.77
C PHE A 462 -27.63 -19.65 19.81
N GLU A 463 -27.46 -20.93 19.52
CA GLU A 463 -27.63 -22.01 20.49
C GLU A 463 -26.80 -21.81 21.76
N HIS A 464 -25.60 -21.22 21.64
CA HIS A 464 -24.75 -20.89 22.80
C HIS A 464 -25.31 -19.75 23.64
N ILE A 465 -25.93 -18.73 23.04
CA ILE A 465 -26.55 -17.60 23.77
C ILE A 465 -27.82 -18.07 24.49
N LEU A 466 -28.58 -18.98 23.88
CA LEU A 466 -29.73 -19.58 24.53
C LEU A 466 -29.35 -20.45 25.74
N ARG A 467 -28.19 -21.10 25.71
CA ARG A 467 -27.65 -21.85 26.86
C ARG A 467 -27.24 -20.96 28.02
N LEU A 468 -26.90 -19.70 27.83
CA LEU A 468 -26.64 -18.71 28.90
C LEU A 468 -27.93 -18.29 29.64
N ASN A 469 -29.11 -18.66 29.16
CA ASN A 469 -30.40 -18.45 29.83
C ASN A 469 -30.80 -19.54 30.81
N SER A 470 -30.02 -20.59 30.99
CA SER A 470 -30.37 -21.78 31.78
C SER A 470 -29.79 -21.81 33.22
N HIS A 471 -29.32 -20.69 33.77
CA HIS A 471 -29.02 -20.60 35.17
C HIS A 471 -29.98 -19.61 35.89
N PRO A 472 -30.55 -20.08 37.01
CA PRO A 472 -31.63 -19.40 37.76
C PRO A 472 -31.25 -18.06 38.35
#